data_7d926819bbe6e73c3dd2d1ae8a8af8c2
#
_entry.id   7d926819bbe6e73c3dd2d1ae8a8af8c2
#
_cell.length_a   1.000
_cell.length_b   1.000
_cell.length_c   1.000
_cell.angle_alpha   90.00
_cell.angle_beta   90.00
_cell.angle_gamma   90.00
#
_symmetry.space_group_name_H-M   'P 1'
#
loop_
_entity.id
_entity.type
_entity.pdbx_description
1 polymer ?
#
loop_
_entity_poly.entity_id
_entity_poly.type
_entity_poly.pdbx_seq_one_letter_code
_entity_poly.pdbx_strand_id
1 'polypeptide(L)'
;MKLRAVNAGIFALVVSLFSSLTLGQQDFSEHDDPETERIEPFQVFDNLYYVGTEWVSAWVLETDQGLILFDTLYDGMVDFAIEGIRELGMDPNDIRYVVVTHAHYDHIGGAKRIQEEFGGVVLMTQQDWDMSTGEAVYRDYPKPMMQLSVNEGTSLRLGRTNLTFFHTPGHTPGVLSTLFTVYDKGYPHTAFMFGGVGLNFSGVEQTQMYIDSVKRLQTIEGIEVNVPNHASFGDVFGRNRQLILRRASEPHPFVDPEAFTSWLDELLVNAEAKMVEEQAAAN
;
A
#
# COMPACT_ATOMS: atom_id res chain seq x y z
N MET A 1 60.98 28.60 22.00
CA MET A 1 60.18 29.22 20.94
C MET A 1 59.73 28.13 20.00
N LYS A 2 58.51 27.62 20.14
CA LYS A 2 57.94 26.51 19.35
C LYS A 2 56.89 27.08 18.41
N LEU A 3 57.14 27.01 17.10
CA LEU A 3 56.15 27.33 16.06
C LEU A 3 55.08 26.24 16.04
N ARG A 4 53.82 26.66 16.08
CA ARG A 4 52.64 25.80 15.81
C ARG A 4 52.32 25.84 14.32
N ALA A 5 52.29 24.68 13.71
CA ALA A 5 51.81 24.50 12.34
C ALA A 5 50.31 24.64 12.31
N VAL A 6 49.78 25.43 11.37
CA VAL A 6 48.37 25.58 11.06
C VAL A 6 48.05 24.57 9.97
N ASN A 7 47.18 23.59 10.29
CA ASN A 7 46.65 22.69 9.31
C ASN A 7 45.54 23.40 8.51
N ALA A 8 45.79 23.62 7.22
CA ALA A 8 44.78 24.04 6.27
C ALA A 8 43.97 22.82 5.83
N GLY A 9 42.73 22.75 6.25
CA GLY A 9 41.77 21.73 5.79
C GLY A 9 41.40 22.00 4.34
N ILE A 10 41.65 21.02 3.50
CA ILE A 10 41.18 20.97 2.10
C ILE A 10 39.69 20.67 2.11
N PHE A 11 38.88 21.65 1.74
CA PHE A 11 37.47 21.46 1.42
C PHE A 11 37.37 20.76 0.04
N ALA A 12 37.10 19.47 0.02
CA ALA A 12 36.79 18.77 -1.22
C ALA A 12 35.38 19.19 -1.65
N LEU A 13 35.30 19.95 -2.73
CA LEU A 13 34.08 20.31 -3.41
C LEU A 13 33.56 19.02 -4.13
N VAL A 14 32.59 18.35 -3.56
CA VAL A 14 31.86 17.25 -4.25
C VAL A 14 30.97 17.91 -5.27
N VAL A 15 31.41 17.98 -6.50
CA VAL A 15 30.55 18.30 -7.64
C VAL A 15 29.74 17.04 -7.93
N SER A 16 28.53 16.97 -7.41
CA SER A 16 27.53 15.99 -7.82
C SER A 16 27.13 16.30 -9.27
N LEU A 17 27.52 15.43 -10.17
CA LEU A 17 27.01 15.36 -11.54
C LEU A 17 25.52 15.08 -11.47
N PHE A 18 24.70 16.11 -11.61
CA PHE A 18 23.27 15.94 -11.89
C PHE A 18 23.14 15.38 -13.28
N SER A 19 22.98 14.07 -13.41
CA SER A 19 22.42 13.45 -14.59
C SER A 19 20.97 13.93 -14.67
N SER A 20 20.62 14.67 -15.71
CA SER A 20 19.25 14.94 -16.10
C SER A 20 18.57 13.58 -16.35
N LEU A 21 17.86 13.08 -15.34
CA LEU A 21 16.94 11.97 -15.49
C LEU A 21 15.83 12.46 -16.43
N THR A 22 15.92 12.09 -17.71
CA THR A 22 14.74 11.91 -18.54
C THR A 22 13.78 11.05 -17.70
N LEU A 23 12.50 11.42 -17.65
CA LEU A 23 11.40 10.59 -17.13
C LEU A 23 11.39 9.27 -17.92
N GLY A 24 12.34 8.40 -17.62
CA GLY A 24 12.35 7.01 -18.07
C GLY A 24 11.29 6.31 -17.23
N GLN A 25 10.44 5.59 -17.92
CA GLN A 25 9.53 4.62 -17.34
C GLN A 25 10.31 3.82 -16.28
N GLN A 26 9.89 3.86 -15.03
CA GLN A 26 10.51 3.07 -13.96
C GLN A 26 10.43 1.60 -14.37
N ASP A 27 11.57 0.92 -14.35
CA ASP A 27 11.66 -0.50 -14.66
C ASP A 27 11.49 -1.28 -13.34
N PHE A 28 10.40 -2.03 -13.24
CA PHE A 28 10.08 -2.89 -12.11
C PHE A 28 10.28 -4.37 -12.45
N SER A 29 11.04 -4.68 -13.53
CA SER A 29 11.25 -6.07 -13.98
C SER A 29 11.98 -6.94 -12.95
N GLU A 30 12.64 -6.35 -11.96
CA GLU A 30 13.25 -7.09 -10.84
C GLU A 30 12.21 -7.83 -9.98
N HIS A 31 10.94 -7.41 -10.05
CA HIS A 31 9.82 -8.04 -9.35
C HIS A 31 9.03 -9.02 -10.21
N ASP A 32 9.52 -9.35 -11.42
CA ASP A 32 8.83 -10.27 -12.34
C ASP A 32 9.17 -11.74 -12.09
N ASP A 33 10.16 -12.04 -11.27
CA ASP A 33 10.55 -13.41 -10.96
C ASP A 33 9.69 -14.01 -9.83
N PRO A 34 8.79 -14.96 -10.15
CA PRO A 34 7.94 -15.60 -9.16
C PRO A 34 8.72 -16.31 -8.03
N GLU A 35 9.96 -16.77 -8.30
CA GLU A 35 10.76 -17.46 -7.28
C GLU A 35 11.26 -16.51 -6.20
N THR A 36 11.54 -15.25 -6.56
CA THR A 36 12.01 -14.22 -5.62
C THR A 36 10.86 -13.52 -4.91
N GLU A 37 9.71 -13.42 -5.58
CA GLU A 37 8.53 -12.71 -5.05
C GLU A 37 7.65 -13.59 -4.14
N ARG A 38 7.81 -14.92 -4.21
CA ARG A 38 6.95 -15.84 -3.45
C ARG A 38 7.21 -15.75 -1.94
N ILE A 39 6.14 -15.49 -1.20
CA ILE A 39 6.11 -15.50 0.26
C ILE A 39 5.07 -16.51 0.73
N GLU A 40 5.42 -17.32 1.73
CA GLU A 40 4.43 -18.16 2.41
C GLU A 40 3.36 -17.29 3.06
N PRO A 41 2.06 -17.55 2.79
CA PRO A 41 0.98 -16.76 3.37
C PRO A 41 0.89 -16.96 4.88
N PHE A 42 0.47 -15.95 5.61
CA PHE A 42 0.40 -16.02 7.07
C PHE A 42 -0.74 -15.22 7.67
N GLN A 43 -1.22 -15.68 8.82
CA GLN A 43 -2.20 -14.96 9.62
C GLN A 43 -1.52 -13.88 10.45
N VAL A 44 -2.06 -12.66 10.43
CA VAL A 44 -1.55 -11.52 11.20
C VAL A 44 -2.44 -11.23 12.39
N PHE A 45 -3.75 -11.16 12.19
CA PHE A 45 -4.77 -11.00 13.22
C PHE A 45 -5.79 -12.13 13.13
N ASP A 46 -6.69 -12.23 14.08
CA ASP A 46 -7.73 -13.28 14.09
C ASP A 46 -8.52 -13.32 12.76
N ASN A 47 -8.63 -12.16 12.07
CA ASN A 47 -9.40 -11.97 10.85
C ASN A 47 -8.63 -11.31 9.71
N LEU A 48 -7.29 -11.13 9.81
CA LEU A 48 -6.49 -10.51 8.76
C LEU A 48 -5.30 -11.39 8.40
N TYR A 49 -5.13 -11.64 7.10
CA TYR A 49 -4.12 -12.54 6.56
C TYR A 49 -3.35 -11.87 5.44
N TYR A 50 -2.05 -12.16 5.35
CA TYR A 50 -1.19 -11.73 4.26
C TYR A 50 -1.14 -12.81 3.18
N VAL A 51 -1.42 -12.41 1.93
CA VAL A 51 -1.38 -13.28 0.74
C VAL A 51 -0.65 -12.60 -0.43
N GLY A 52 0.18 -11.61 -0.11
CA GLY A 52 0.96 -10.83 -1.08
C GLY A 52 2.28 -11.49 -1.47
N THR A 53 3.11 -10.71 -2.14
CA THR A 53 4.47 -11.05 -2.53
C THR A 53 5.50 -10.36 -1.63
N GLU A 54 6.81 -10.55 -1.91
CA GLU A 54 7.88 -9.82 -1.20
C GLU A 54 7.74 -8.31 -1.40
N TRP A 55 7.29 -7.87 -2.57
CA TRP A 55 7.18 -6.46 -2.93
C TRP A 55 5.78 -5.90 -2.67
N VAL A 56 4.75 -6.44 -3.32
CA VAL A 56 3.37 -5.93 -3.27
C VAL A 56 2.54 -6.71 -2.27
N SER A 57 1.88 -5.99 -1.39
CA SER A 57 0.97 -6.61 -0.43
C SER A 57 -0.38 -6.92 -1.05
N ALA A 58 -0.92 -8.08 -0.72
CA ALA A 58 -2.34 -8.38 -0.81
C ALA A 58 -2.81 -8.94 0.54
N TRP A 59 -4.01 -8.52 0.96
CA TRP A 59 -4.53 -8.87 2.27
C TRP A 59 -5.92 -9.46 2.18
N VAL A 60 -6.19 -10.48 2.97
CA VAL A 60 -7.53 -11.04 3.13
C VAL A 60 -8.09 -10.65 4.49
N LEU A 61 -9.24 -10.01 4.49
CA LEU A 61 -10.03 -9.76 5.68
C LEU A 61 -11.20 -10.75 5.71
N GLU A 62 -11.13 -11.67 6.66
CA GLU A 62 -12.18 -12.66 6.88
C GLU A 62 -13.36 -12.03 7.62
N THR A 63 -14.58 -12.33 7.16
CA THR A 63 -15.83 -11.88 7.78
C THR A 63 -16.77 -13.05 8.01
N ASP A 64 -17.83 -12.85 8.76
CA ASP A 64 -18.88 -13.85 8.97
C ASP A 64 -19.78 -14.09 7.74
N GLN A 65 -19.52 -13.39 6.61
CA GLN A 65 -20.26 -13.54 5.35
C GLN A 65 -19.38 -13.70 4.11
N GLY A 66 -18.09 -14.04 4.29
CA GLY A 66 -17.13 -14.26 3.23
C GLY A 66 -15.90 -13.37 3.37
N LEU A 67 -15.13 -13.28 2.31
CA LEU A 67 -13.81 -12.64 2.30
C LEU A 67 -13.85 -11.29 1.59
N ILE A 68 -13.03 -10.35 2.08
CA ILE A 68 -12.68 -9.12 1.39
C ILE A 68 -11.19 -9.20 1.07
N LEU A 69 -10.87 -9.11 -0.22
CA LEU A 69 -9.48 -9.07 -0.70
C LEU A 69 -9.08 -7.61 -0.93
N PHE A 70 -7.98 -7.18 -0.34
CA PHE A 70 -7.35 -5.89 -0.63
C PHE A 70 -6.20 -6.10 -1.60
N ASP A 71 -6.28 -5.45 -2.75
CA ASP A 71 -5.40 -5.58 -3.90
C ASP A 71 -5.31 -7.00 -4.46
N THR A 72 -4.84 -7.13 -5.68
CA THR A 72 -4.89 -8.40 -6.42
C THR A 72 -3.55 -8.79 -7.00
N LEU A 73 -2.48 -8.06 -6.64
CA LEU A 73 -1.19 -8.20 -7.27
C LEU A 73 -1.26 -7.89 -8.78
N TYR A 74 -0.23 -8.22 -9.51
CA TYR A 74 -0.19 -8.09 -10.96
C TYR A 74 -0.43 -9.42 -11.67
N ASP A 75 -0.76 -9.34 -12.95
CA ASP A 75 -0.95 -10.52 -13.79
C ASP A 75 0.31 -11.38 -13.77
N GLY A 76 0.16 -12.66 -13.52
CA GLY A 76 1.25 -13.61 -13.27
C GLY A 76 1.57 -13.85 -11.78
N MET A 77 1.26 -12.90 -10.89
CA MET A 77 1.45 -13.06 -9.43
C MET A 77 0.13 -13.26 -8.67
N VAL A 78 -1.00 -13.01 -9.29
CA VAL A 78 -2.33 -13.22 -8.68
C VAL A 78 -2.54 -14.66 -8.19
N ASP A 79 -1.85 -15.63 -8.78
CA ASP A 79 -1.86 -17.02 -8.31
C ASP A 79 -1.40 -17.15 -6.86
N PHE A 80 -0.45 -16.34 -6.42
CA PHE A 80 0.02 -16.37 -5.02
C PHE A 80 -1.08 -15.98 -4.05
N ALA A 81 -1.88 -14.95 -4.38
CA ALA A 81 -3.02 -14.58 -3.54
C ALA A 81 -4.09 -15.68 -3.52
N ILE A 82 -4.40 -16.28 -4.67
CA ILE A 82 -5.40 -17.35 -4.79
C ILE A 82 -4.93 -18.63 -4.04
N GLU A 83 -3.67 -19.03 -4.26
CA GLU A 83 -3.07 -20.19 -3.58
C GLU A 83 -2.94 -19.91 -2.08
N GLY A 84 -2.48 -18.73 -1.70
CA GLY A 84 -2.35 -18.34 -0.30
C GLY A 84 -3.66 -18.39 0.48
N ILE A 85 -4.77 -17.97 -0.13
CA ILE A 85 -6.11 -18.13 0.46
C ILE A 85 -6.42 -19.61 0.73
N ARG A 86 -6.10 -20.51 -0.22
CA ARG A 86 -6.33 -21.95 -0.07
C ARG A 86 -5.40 -22.56 0.99
N GLU A 87 -4.13 -22.19 1.01
CA GLU A 87 -3.14 -22.67 1.97
C GLU A 87 -3.51 -22.28 3.41
N LEU A 88 -4.14 -21.11 3.58
CA LEU A 88 -4.69 -20.67 4.86
C LEU A 88 -6.03 -21.36 5.23
N GLY A 89 -6.52 -22.29 4.40
CA GLY A 89 -7.74 -23.06 4.65
C GLY A 89 -9.03 -22.37 4.28
N MET A 90 -8.96 -21.24 3.55
CA MET A 90 -10.11 -20.50 3.05
C MET A 90 -10.45 -20.88 1.58
N ASP A 91 -11.65 -20.58 1.13
CA ASP A 91 -12.09 -20.81 -0.25
C ASP A 91 -12.09 -19.48 -1.03
N PRO A 92 -11.33 -19.34 -2.14
CA PRO A 92 -11.41 -18.16 -2.99
C PRO A 92 -12.81 -17.86 -3.53
N ASN A 93 -13.71 -18.86 -3.62
CA ASN A 93 -15.11 -18.66 -3.98
C ASN A 93 -15.90 -17.86 -2.93
N ASP A 94 -15.34 -17.68 -1.73
CA ASP A 94 -15.93 -16.84 -0.70
C ASP A 94 -15.54 -15.37 -0.79
N ILE A 95 -14.70 -14.99 -1.76
CA ILE A 95 -14.38 -13.57 -2.02
C ILE A 95 -15.66 -12.85 -2.47
N ARG A 96 -16.16 -11.94 -1.64
CA ARG A 96 -17.34 -11.11 -1.93
C ARG A 96 -16.94 -9.77 -2.54
N TYR A 97 -15.87 -9.17 -2.03
CA TYR A 97 -15.39 -7.87 -2.49
C TYR A 97 -13.88 -7.89 -2.71
N VAL A 98 -13.47 -7.15 -3.73
CA VAL A 98 -12.07 -6.83 -4.01
C VAL A 98 -11.93 -5.32 -3.90
N VAL A 99 -11.24 -4.85 -2.87
CA VAL A 99 -10.93 -3.43 -2.66
C VAL A 99 -9.59 -3.16 -3.32
N VAL A 100 -9.58 -2.47 -4.45
CA VAL A 100 -8.35 -2.07 -5.13
C VAL A 100 -7.95 -0.69 -4.65
N THR A 101 -6.75 -0.58 -4.09
CA THR A 101 -6.25 0.67 -3.51
C THR A 101 -6.05 1.75 -4.56
N HIS A 102 -5.55 1.38 -5.74
CA HIS A 102 -5.39 2.28 -6.88
C HIS A 102 -5.13 1.49 -8.19
N ALA A 103 -5.19 2.17 -9.34
CA ALA A 103 -5.22 1.55 -10.66
C ALA A 103 -3.84 1.23 -11.27
N HIS A 104 -2.75 1.18 -10.49
CA HIS A 104 -1.49 0.67 -11.01
C HIS A 104 -1.53 -0.85 -11.16
N TYR A 105 -0.80 -1.35 -12.17
CA TYR A 105 -0.82 -2.76 -12.59
C TYR A 105 -0.54 -3.75 -11.45
N ASP A 106 0.29 -3.38 -10.51
CA ASP A 106 0.72 -4.19 -9.37
C ASP A 106 -0.33 -4.32 -8.26
N HIS A 107 -1.40 -3.54 -8.31
CA HIS A 107 -2.54 -3.61 -7.38
C HIS A 107 -3.81 -4.15 -8.04
N ILE A 108 -4.08 -3.77 -9.29
CA ILE A 108 -5.31 -4.13 -10.02
C ILE A 108 -5.12 -5.29 -10.99
N GLY A 109 -3.87 -5.68 -11.31
CA GLY A 109 -3.57 -6.56 -12.43
C GLY A 109 -4.24 -7.93 -12.37
N GLY A 110 -4.45 -8.50 -11.19
CA GLY A 110 -5.17 -9.75 -10.98
C GLY A 110 -6.69 -9.59 -10.85
N ALA A 111 -7.23 -8.36 -10.77
CA ALA A 111 -8.63 -8.13 -10.43
C ALA A 111 -9.62 -8.73 -11.42
N LYS A 112 -9.31 -8.67 -12.73
CA LYS A 112 -10.16 -9.32 -13.74
C LYS A 112 -10.30 -10.82 -13.51
N ARG A 113 -9.21 -11.49 -13.18
CA ARG A 113 -9.22 -12.93 -12.94
C ARG A 113 -10.04 -13.29 -11.69
N ILE A 114 -9.86 -12.54 -10.59
CA ILE A 114 -10.68 -12.73 -9.38
C ILE A 114 -12.16 -12.50 -9.69
N GLN A 115 -12.49 -11.49 -10.49
CA GLN A 115 -13.86 -11.20 -10.91
C GLN A 115 -14.49 -12.33 -11.74
N GLU A 116 -13.75 -12.86 -12.72
CA GLU A 116 -14.27 -13.86 -13.66
C GLU A 116 -14.30 -15.28 -13.07
N GLU A 117 -13.30 -15.66 -12.27
CA GLU A 117 -13.20 -17.02 -11.72
C GLU A 117 -13.97 -17.20 -10.41
N PHE A 118 -14.00 -16.17 -9.54
CA PHE A 118 -14.56 -16.29 -8.19
C PHE A 118 -15.75 -15.36 -7.93
N GLY A 119 -16.07 -14.46 -8.85
CA GLY A 119 -17.24 -13.60 -8.75
C GLY A 119 -17.08 -12.44 -7.74
N GLY A 120 -15.87 -12.15 -7.28
CA GLY A 120 -15.59 -11.03 -6.39
C GLY A 120 -15.96 -9.68 -7.02
N VAL A 121 -16.72 -8.86 -6.30
CA VAL A 121 -17.11 -7.52 -6.76
C VAL A 121 -15.95 -6.55 -6.60
N VAL A 122 -15.38 -6.11 -7.71
CA VAL A 122 -14.27 -5.15 -7.72
C VAL A 122 -14.77 -3.73 -7.47
N LEU A 123 -14.15 -3.03 -6.53
CA LEU A 123 -14.45 -1.65 -6.20
C LEU A 123 -13.18 -0.78 -6.15
N MET A 124 -13.30 0.43 -6.68
CA MET A 124 -12.32 1.53 -6.64
C MET A 124 -13.06 2.87 -6.62
N THR A 125 -12.31 3.96 -6.55
CA THR A 125 -12.87 5.28 -6.87
C THR A 125 -13.18 5.42 -8.36
N GLN A 126 -14.05 6.37 -8.73
CA GLN A 126 -14.34 6.63 -10.14
C GLN A 126 -13.09 7.10 -10.90
N GLN A 127 -12.26 7.91 -10.27
CA GLN A 127 -11.03 8.43 -10.87
C GLN A 127 -10.07 7.32 -11.27
N ASP A 128 -9.93 6.29 -10.45
CA ASP A 128 -9.05 5.18 -10.76
C ASP A 128 -9.73 4.16 -11.69
N TRP A 129 -11.04 4.04 -11.70
CA TRP A 129 -11.75 3.35 -12.78
C TRP A 129 -11.48 4.01 -14.14
N ASP A 130 -11.57 5.34 -14.22
CA ASP A 130 -11.29 6.10 -15.45
C ASP A 130 -9.81 5.94 -15.85
N MET A 131 -8.88 6.02 -14.89
CA MET A 131 -7.47 5.77 -15.13
C MET A 131 -7.21 4.35 -15.65
N SER A 132 -7.87 3.32 -15.10
CA SER A 132 -7.69 1.93 -15.48
C SER A 132 -8.08 1.63 -16.94
N THR A 133 -8.98 2.43 -17.52
CA THR A 133 -9.44 2.31 -18.91
C THR A 133 -8.65 3.15 -19.90
N GLY A 134 -7.78 4.05 -19.41
CA GLY A 134 -6.90 4.91 -20.19
C GLY A 134 -5.67 4.18 -20.74
N GLU A 135 -4.70 4.96 -21.20
CA GLU A 135 -3.38 4.42 -21.55
C GLU A 135 -2.71 3.88 -20.28
N ALA A 136 -2.10 2.69 -20.40
CA ALA A 136 -1.45 2.04 -19.27
C ALA A 136 -0.28 2.90 -18.76
N VAL A 137 -0.26 3.10 -17.45
CA VAL A 137 0.88 3.69 -16.75
C VAL A 137 1.76 2.54 -16.29
N TYR A 138 3.05 2.56 -16.63
CA TYR A 138 4.07 1.55 -16.38
C TYR A 138 3.90 0.26 -17.18
N ARG A 139 2.83 -0.53 -16.95
CA ARG A 139 2.60 -1.84 -17.59
C ARG A 139 1.10 -2.02 -17.89
N ASP A 140 0.81 -2.66 -19.03
CA ASP A 140 -0.55 -3.09 -19.34
C ASP A 140 -0.93 -4.34 -18.53
N TYR A 141 -2.21 -4.52 -18.30
CA TYR A 141 -2.81 -5.62 -17.54
C TYR A 141 -4.23 -5.93 -18.02
N PRO A 142 -4.75 -7.16 -17.75
CA PRO A 142 -6.13 -7.51 -18.05
C PRO A 142 -7.12 -6.62 -17.28
N LYS A 143 -7.94 -5.84 -18.00
CA LYS A 143 -8.85 -4.85 -17.39
C LYS A 143 -10.09 -5.54 -16.79
N PRO A 144 -10.37 -5.38 -15.49
CA PRO A 144 -11.64 -5.81 -14.93
C PRO A 144 -12.79 -4.94 -15.44
N MET A 145 -14.02 -5.49 -15.41
CA MET A 145 -15.21 -4.69 -15.64
C MET A 145 -15.49 -3.83 -14.40
N MET A 146 -15.82 -2.55 -14.62
CA MET A 146 -16.28 -1.68 -13.56
C MET A 146 -17.58 -2.23 -12.95
N GLN A 147 -17.56 -2.47 -11.64
CA GLN A 147 -18.74 -2.98 -10.92
C GLN A 147 -19.21 -2.01 -9.85
N LEU A 148 -18.30 -1.49 -9.04
CA LEU A 148 -18.66 -0.59 -7.96
C LEU A 148 -17.67 0.57 -7.87
N SER A 149 -18.20 1.79 -7.93
CA SER A 149 -17.44 3.01 -7.63
C SER A 149 -17.77 3.47 -6.22
N VAL A 150 -16.73 3.77 -5.43
CA VAL A 150 -16.86 4.26 -4.08
C VAL A 150 -16.32 5.69 -3.97
N ASN A 151 -16.87 6.45 -3.05
CA ASN A 151 -16.50 7.84 -2.82
C ASN A 151 -16.06 8.03 -1.37
N GLU A 152 -15.51 9.20 -1.11
CA GLU A 152 -15.19 9.69 0.22
C GLU A 152 -16.34 9.48 1.21
N GLY A 153 -16.02 8.91 2.39
CA GLY A 153 -16.98 8.68 3.45
C GLY A 153 -17.99 7.55 3.17
N THR A 154 -17.91 6.89 2.01
CA THR A 154 -18.71 5.68 1.77
C THR A 154 -18.29 4.59 2.74
N SER A 155 -19.23 3.80 3.21
CA SER A 155 -18.96 2.59 3.99
C SER A 155 -19.48 1.35 3.28
N LEU A 156 -18.71 0.27 3.35
CA LEU A 156 -19.10 -1.06 2.91
C LEU A 156 -19.29 -1.95 4.12
N ARG A 157 -20.42 -2.62 4.21
CA ARG A 157 -20.66 -3.59 5.27
C ARG A 157 -20.81 -5.01 4.69
N LEU A 158 -20.02 -5.94 5.24
CA LEU A 158 -20.15 -7.37 4.99
C LEU A 158 -20.29 -8.10 6.34
N GLY A 159 -21.47 -8.60 6.62
CA GLY A 159 -21.78 -9.17 7.92
C GLY A 159 -21.64 -8.14 9.05
N ARG A 160 -20.80 -8.44 10.03
CA ARG A 160 -20.48 -7.55 11.15
C ARG A 160 -19.28 -6.62 10.87
N THR A 161 -18.55 -6.87 9.79
CA THR A 161 -17.39 -6.07 9.38
C THR A 161 -17.85 -4.83 8.63
N ASN A 162 -17.29 -3.67 9.00
CA ASN A 162 -17.52 -2.40 8.32
C ASN A 162 -16.19 -1.82 7.83
N LEU A 163 -16.17 -1.38 6.59
CA LEU A 163 -15.08 -0.63 5.97
C LEU A 163 -15.53 0.80 5.79
N THR A 164 -14.68 1.75 6.12
CA THR A 164 -14.90 3.18 5.80
C THR A 164 -13.81 3.62 4.84
N PHE A 165 -14.22 4.23 3.72
CA PHE A 165 -13.33 4.63 2.65
C PHE A 165 -12.99 6.11 2.72
N PHE A 166 -11.73 6.40 2.39
CA PHE A 166 -11.16 7.73 2.29
C PHE A 166 -10.55 7.92 0.91
N HIS A 167 -10.88 8.99 0.23
CA HIS A 167 -10.22 9.38 -1.00
C HIS A 167 -8.95 10.17 -0.65
N THR A 168 -7.78 9.61 -0.96
CA THR A 168 -6.46 10.15 -0.60
C THR A 168 -5.59 10.32 -1.85
N PRO A 169 -5.97 11.24 -2.77
CA PRO A 169 -5.29 11.42 -4.05
C PRO A 169 -3.84 11.87 -3.88
N GLY A 170 -3.04 11.59 -4.91
CA GLY A 170 -1.63 11.99 -4.99
C GLY A 170 -0.81 10.95 -5.74
N HIS A 171 -0.67 9.74 -5.23
CA HIS A 171 0.01 8.66 -5.94
C HIS A 171 -0.71 8.32 -7.26
N THR A 172 -2.02 8.18 -7.21
CA THR A 172 -2.94 8.29 -8.36
C THR A 172 -4.03 9.31 -8.05
N PRO A 173 -4.82 9.77 -9.04
CA PRO A 173 -5.94 10.66 -8.79
C PRO A 173 -7.04 10.04 -7.91
N GLY A 174 -7.14 8.73 -7.89
CA GLY A 174 -8.23 7.99 -7.25
C GLY A 174 -7.83 7.11 -6.08
N VAL A 175 -6.66 7.29 -5.46
CA VAL A 175 -6.23 6.46 -4.33
C VAL A 175 -7.34 6.28 -3.31
N LEU A 176 -7.64 5.01 -3.01
CA LEU A 176 -8.60 4.58 -2.02
C LEU A 176 -7.90 4.07 -0.77
N SER A 177 -8.07 4.76 0.34
CA SER A 177 -7.61 4.33 1.65
C SER A 177 -8.77 3.79 2.46
N THR A 178 -8.50 2.85 3.37
CA THR A 178 -9.57 2.11 4.06
C THR A 178 -9.29 1.98 5.55
N LEU A 179 -10.29 2.29 6.38
CA LEU A 179 -10.30 2.07 7.82
C LEU A 179 -11.23 0.90 8.12
N PHE A 180 -10.74 -0.04 8.96
CA PHE A 180 -11.48 -1.23 9.36
C PHE A 180 -11.00 -1.77 10.70
N THR A 181 -11.66 -2.81 11.21
CA THR A 181 -11.30 -3.42 12.50
C THR A 181 -10.65 -4.78 12.30
N VAL A 182 -9.53 -5.00 13.00
CA VAL A 182 -8.87 -6.30 13.15
C VAL A 182 -8.93 -6.75 14.62
N TYR A 183 -8.73 -8.04 14.88
CA TYR A 183 -8.84 -8.59 16.22
C TYR A 183 -7.60 -9.37 16.62
N ASP A 184 -7.08 -9.13 17.83
CA ASP A 184 -6.05 -9.97 18.48
C ASP A 184 -6.68 -10.69 19.67
N LYS A 185 -6.87 -11.99 19.58
CA LYS A 185 -7.55 -12.79 20.64
C LYS A 185 -8.91 -12.22 21.03
N GLY A 186 -9.64 -11.74 20.02
CA GLY A 186 -10.97 -11.14 20.20
C GLY A 186 -10.96 -9.67 20.63
N TYR A 187 -9.84 -9.06 20.92
CA TYR A 187 -9.74 -7.62 21.21
C TYR A 187 -9.65 -6.82 19.92
N PRO A 188 -10.53 -5.82 19.71
CA PRO A 188 -10.55 -5.02 18.50
C PRO A 188 -9.40 -4.00 18.47
N HIS A 189 -8.83 -3.81 17.26
CA HIS A 189 -7.88 -2.75 16.93
C HIS A 189 -8.32 -2.05 15.66
N THR A 190 -8.12 -0.74 15.61
CA THR A 190 -8.41 0.07 14.43
C THR A 190 -7.25 -0.02 13.45
N ALA A 191 -7.49 -0.62 12.28
CA ALA A 191 -6.53 -0.76 11.20
C ALA A 191 -6.80 0.25 10.10
N PHE A 192 -5.74 0.75 9.51
CA PHE A 192 -5.80 1.67 8.38
C PHE A 192 -4.85 1.21 7.25
N MET A 193 -5.39 1.20 6.04
CA MET A 193 -4.63 1.01 4.80
C MET A 193 -4.56 2.33 4.06
N PHE A 194 -3.37 2.93 3.97
CA PHE A 194 -3.13 4.04 3.05
C PHE A 194 -2.83 3.47 1.65
N GLY A 195 -3.72 3.72 0.70
CA GLY A 195 -3.74 3.04 -0.59
C GLY A 195 -2.71 3.53 -1.61
N GLY A 196 -1.94 4.59 -1.35
CA GLY A 196 -1.00 5.15 -2.32
C GLY A 196 0.19 5.82 -1.67
N VAL A 197 1.09 5.04 -1.10
CA VAL A 197 2.23 5.53 -0.30
C VAL A 197 3.38 6.08 -1.16
N GLY A 198 3.65 5.47 -2.32
CA GLY A 198 4.82 5.77 -3.14
C GLY A 198 4.82 7.19 -3.72
N LEU A 199 5.99 7.83 -3.79
CA LEU A 199 6.21 9.15 -4.40
C LEU A 199 6.73 9.05 -5.85
N ASN A 200 6.50 7.94 -6.53
CA ASN A 200 6.93 7.65 -7.89
C ASN A 200 6.00 8.27 -8.97
N PHE A 201 5.58 9.48 -8.75
CA PHE A 201 4.83 10.35 -9.66
C PHE A 201 5.55 11.71 -9.78
N SER A 202 5.09 12.59 -10.65
CA SER A 202 5.67 13.92 -10.83
C SER A 202 4.62 14.98 -11.11
N GLY A 203 4.91 16.20 -10.71
CA GLY A 203 4.09 17.38 -10.93
C GLY A 203 3.63 18.05 -9.63
N VAL A 204 3.86 19.36 -9.55
CA VAL A 204 3.56 20.19 -8.36
C VAL A 204 2.12 20.01 -7.86
N GLU A 205 1.15 19.93 -8.77
CA GLU A 205 -0.26 19.76 -8.41
C GLU A 205 -0.50 18.38 -7.76
N GLN A 206 0.06 17.34 -8.34
CA GLN A 206 -0.09 15.97 -7.83
C GLN A 206 0.62 15.80 -6.49
N THR A 207 1.81 16.37 -6.34
CA THR A 207 2.54 16.39 -5.07
C THR A 207 1.78 17.16 -3.99
N GLN A 208 1.09 18.26 -4.36
CA GLN A 208 0.25 18.98 -3.42
C GLN A 208 -0.95 18.14 -2.96
N MET A 209 -1.62 17.43 -3.88
CA MET A 209 -2.71 16.50 -3.51
C MET A 209 -2.25 15.42 -2.54
N TYR A 210 -1.05 14.87 -2.75
CA TYR A 210 -0.46 13.89 -1.83
C TYR A 210 -0.21 14.48 -0.44
N ILE A 211 0.40 15.67 -0.38
CA ILE A 211 0.65 16.40 0.88
C ILE A 211 -0.66 16.64 1.64
N ASP A 212 -1.71 17.11 0.93
CA ASP A 212 -3.00 17.38 1.53
C ASP A 212 -3.66 16.10 2.04
N SER A 213 -3.50 14.99 1.31
CA SER A 213 -3.96 13.66 1.72
C SER A 213 -3.26 13.22 3.01
N VAL A 214 -1.93 13.28 3.08
CA VAL A 214 -1.18 12.89 4.29
C VAL A 214 -1.56 13.77 5.48
N LYS A 215 -1.62 15.10 5.32
CA LYS A 215 -2.05 16.02 6.38
C LYS A 215 -3.47 15.69 6.90
N ARG A 216 -4.35 15.28 6.02
CA ARG A 216 -5.69 14.84 6.42
C ARG A 216 -5.64 13.52 7.19
N LEU A 217 -4.82 12.55 6.78
CA LEU A 217 -4.66 11.29 7.49
C LEU A 217 -4.14 11.50 8.92
N GLN A 218 -3.26 12.48 9.14
CA GLN A 218 -2.78 12.86 10.49
C GLN A 218 -3.90 13.36 11.42
N THR A 219 -5.08 13.74 10.88
CA THR A 219 -6.23 14.15 11.70
C THR A 219 -7.13 13.00 12.13
N ILE A 220 -6.89 11.78 11.63
CA ILE A 220 -7.68 10.60 12.01
C ILE A 220 -7.10 10.01 13.28
N GLU A 221 -7.87 10.10 14.35
CA GLU A 221 -7.45 9.60 15.66
C GLU A 221 -7.73 8.10 15.82
N GLY A 222 -6.96 7.44 16.69
CA GLY A 222 -7.23 6.09 17.16
C GLY A 222 -6.83 4.97 16.16
N ILE A 223 -6.02 5.27 15.14
CA ILE A 223 -5.43 4.23 14.30
C ILE A 223 -4.31 3.55 15.09
N GLU A 224 -4.36 2.22 15.16
CA GLU A 224 -3.43 1.40 15.93
C GLU A 224 -2.58 0.51 15.03
N VAL A 225 -3.05 0.20 13.82
CA VAL A 225 -2.42 -0.78 12.92
C VAL A 225 -2.26 -0.19 11.53
N ASN A 226 -1.02 -0.13 11.04
CA ASN A 226 -0.71 0.15 9.64
C ASN A 226 -0.81 -1.16 8.82
N VAL A 227 -1.67 -1.16 7.80
CA VAL A 227 -1.81 -2.26 6.83
C VAL A 227 -1.33 -1.75 5.46
N PRO A 228 -0.04 -1.92 5.13
CA PRO A 228 0.53 -1.29 3.94
C PRO A 228 0.18 -2.06 2.66
N ASN A 229 0.07 -1.35 1.53
CA ASN A 229 -0.11 -1.94 0.21
C ASN A 229 1.21 -2.39 -0.46
N HIS A 230 2.35 -2.05 0.12
CA HIS A 230 3.66 -2.65 -0.14
C HIS A 230 4.31 -3.05 1.18
N ALA A 231 4.87 -4.25 1.26
CA ALA A 231 5.34 -4.84 2.52
C ALA A 231 6.41 -4.01 3.25
N SER A 232 7.28 -3.35 2.50
CA SER A 232 8.37 -2.52 3.05
C SER A 232 7.89 -1.29 3.82
N PHE A 233 6.74 -0.71 3.46
CA PHE A 233 6.21 0.49 4.11
C PHE A 233 5.65 0.27 5.53
N GLY A 234 5.56 -0.95 5.99
CA GLY A 234 5.12 -1.29 7.34
C GLY A 234 5.97 -2.32 8.03
N ASP A 235 7.15 -2.64 7.48
CA ASP A 235 8.03 -3.73 7.97
C ASP A 235 7.25 -5.03 8.22
N VAL A 236 6.40 -5.42 7.25
CA VAL A 236 5.47 -6.55 7.37
C VAL A 236 6.19 -7.81 7.80
N PHE A 237 7.31 -8.15 7.16
CA PHE A 237 8.05 -9.37 7.45
C PHE A 237 8.84 -9.31 8.75
N GLY A 238 9.34 -8.13 9.13
CA GLY A 238 9.98 -7.93 10.43
C GLY A 238 9.00 -8.12 11.57
N ARG A 239 7.82 -7.52 11.45
CA ARG A 239 6.72 -7.66 12.41
C ARG A 239 6.16 -9.09 12.45
N ASN A 240 6.08 -9.78 11.30
CA ASN A 240 5.67 -11.18 11.26
C ASN A 240 6.67 -12.09 11.99
N ARG A 241 7.99 -11.89 11.79
CA ARG A 241 9.01 -12.62 12.57
C ARG A 241 8.85 -12.43 14.07
N GLN A 242 8.52 -11.22 14.52
CA GLN A 242 8.22 -10.93 15.93
C GLN A 242 6.93 -11.62 16.38
N LEU A 243 5.90 -11.64 15.52
CA LEU A 243 4.61 -12.29 15.81
C LEU A 243 4.77 -13.79 16.03
N ILE A 244 5.57 -14.47 15.20
CA ILE A 244 5.88 -15.91 15.35
C ILE A 244 6.55 -16.21 16.71
N LEU A 245 7.38 -15.30 17.20
CA LEU A 245 8.11 -15.44 18.46
C LEU A 245 7.35 -14.90 19.67
N ARG A 246 6.19 -14.26 19.46
CA ARG A 246 5.40 -13.55 20.46
C ARG A 246 4.89 -14.50 21.54
N ARG A 247 5.16 -14.18 22.79
CA ARG A 247 4.50 -14.84 23.95
C ARG A 247 3.09 -14.26 24.16
N ALA A 248 2.23 -15.06 24.77
CA ALA A 248 0.83 -14.69 24.97
C ALA A 248 0.62 -13.38 25.76
N SER A 249 1.58 -12.98 26.60
CA SER A 249 1.52 -11.75 27.42
C SER A 249 2.18 -10.54 26.77
N GLU A 250 2.80 -10.69 25.62
CA GLU A 250 3.48 -9.60 24.91
C GLU A 250 2.48 -8.84 24.00
N PRO A 251 2.69 -7.52 23.76
CA PRO A 251 1.85 -6.76 22.85
C PRO A 251 1.95 -7.32 21.42
N HIS A 252 0.94 -7.03 20.61
CA HIS A 252 0.93 -7.45 19.21
C HIS A 252 1.90 -6.58 18.39
N PRO A 253 2.86 -7.16 17.62
CA PRO A 253 3.91 -6.37 16.96
C PRO A 253 3.41 -5.46 15.84
N PHE A 254 2.19 -5.70 15.32
CA PHE A 254 1.55 -4.82 14.35
C PHE A 254 0.71 -3.71 14.98
N VAL A 255 0.45 -3.75 16.30
CA VAL A 255 -0.28 -2.71 17.04
C VAL A 255 0.73 -1.69 17.55
N ASP A 256 0.82 -0.57 16.87
CA ASP A 256 1.81 0.48 17.15
C ASP A 256 1.32 1.85 16.64
N PRO A 257 0.46 2.53 17.41
CA PRO A 257 -0.10 3.83 17.01
C PRO A 257 0.96 4.92 16.89
N GLU A 258 2.04 4.84 17.68
CA GLU A 258 3.13 5.83 17.63
C GLU A 258 3.93 5.66 16.33
N ALA A 259 4.22 4.42 15.91
CA ALA A 259 4.87 4.15 14.64
C ALA A 259 4.02 4.60 13.45
N PHE A 260 2.69 4.43 13.49
CA PHE A 260 1.80 4.92 12.44
C PHE A 260 1.88 6.45 12.30
N THR A 261 1.82 7.17 13.42
CA THR A 261 1.91 8.63 13.42
C THR A 261 3.27 9.10 12.90
N SER A 262 4.37 8.52 13.39
CA SER A 262 5.73 8.85 12.95
C SER A 262 5.93 8.57 11.45
N TRP A 263 5.34 7.49 10.96
CA TRP A 263 5.39 7.14 9.53
C TRP A 263 4.67 8.17 8.65
N LEU A 264 3.50 8.69 9.07
CA LEU A 264 2.83 9.78 8.36
C LEU A 264 3.67 11.07 8.36
N ASP A 265 4.35 11.37 9.47
CA ASP A 265 5.28 12.52 9.53
C ASP A 265 6.44 12.37 8.53
N GLU A 266 7.01 11.17 8.42
CA GLU A 266 8.07 10.88 7.43
C GLU A 266 7.55 11.01 5.99
N LEU A 267 6.36 10.53 5.69
CA LEU A 267 5.74 10.68 4.37
C LEU A 267 5.54 12.15 4.02
N LEU A 268 5.09 12.95 4.99
CA LEU A 268 4.90 14.39 4.78
C LEU A 268 6.23 15.10 4.50
N VAL A 269 7.27 14.84 5.29
CA VAL A 269 8.60 15.42 5.09
C VAL A 269 9.16 15.08 3.70
N ASN A 270 9.03 13.83 3.27
CA ASN A 270 9.50 13.39 1.95
C ASN A 270 8.72 14.04 0.81
N ALA A 271 7.40 14.18 0.96
CA ALA A 271 6.55 14.83 -0.04
C ALA A 271 6.81 16.34 -0.13
N GLU A 272 7.03 17.02 1.00
CA GLU A 272 7.39 18.44 1.03
C GLU A 272 8.78 18.68 0.41
N ALA A 273 9.75 17.78 0.61
CA ALA A 273 11.06 17.84 -0.06
C ALA A 273 10.91 17.71 -1.58
N LYS A 274 10.12 16.70 -2.05
CA LYS A 274 9.80 16.52 -3.48
C LYS A 274 9.12 17.77 -4.07
N MET A 275 8.21 18.39 -3.34
CA MET A 275 7.55 19.63 -3.77
C MET A 275 8.55 20.75 -4.06
N VAL A 276 9.54 20.93 -3.18
CA VAL A 276 10.59 21.95 -3.35
C VAL A 276 11.41 21.69 -4.61
N GLU A 277 11.78 20.43 -4.86
CA GLU A 277 12.52 20.04 -6.07
C GLU A 277 11.73 20.31 -7.34
N GLU A 278 10.45 19.92 -7.37
CA GLU A 278 9.57 20.13 -8.53
C GLU A 278 9.31 21.61 -8.82
N GLN A 279 9.11 22.42 -7.79
CA GLN A 279 8.95 23.86 -7.95
C GLN A 279 10.22 24.53 -8.48
N ALA A 280 11.41 24.07 -8.04
CA ALA A 280 12.68 24.57 -8.55
C ALA A 280 12.91 24.18 -10.02
N ALA A 281 12.46 23.01 -10.43
CA ALA A 281 12.58 22.54 -11.82
C ALA A 281 11.58 23.22 -12.78
N ALA A 282 10.48 23.77 -12.27
CA ALA A 282 9.46 24.47 -13.04
C ALA A 282 9.79 25.96 -13.31
N ASN A 283 10.80 26.56 -12.63
CA ASN A 283 11.27 27.96 -12.78
C ASN A 283 12.54 28.03 -13.64
#